data_320da635a29bb7b6f52997816f92410c
#
_entry.id   320da635a29bb7b6f52997816f92410c
#
_cell.length_a   1.000
_cell.length_b   1.000
_cell.length_c   1.000
_cell.angle_alpha   90.00
_cell.angle_beta   90.00
_cell.angle_gamma   90.00
#
_symmetry.space_group_name_H-M   'P 1'
#
loop_
_entity.id
_entity.type
_entity.pdbx_description
1 polymer ?
#
loop_
_entity_poly.entity_id
_entity_poly.type
_entity_poly.pdbx_seq_one_letter_code
_entity_poly.pdbx_strand_id
1 'polypeptide(L)'
;MLIRNFSTYRQFNPHELSKKQLSDLEKEIKHPDKDVMSDQFLDFLLWLKGLPSRQESFANFVLKKLAKTPYKKILEVGGGRTAILSRIIAKAGYEVTCIDTIIEEEFEIDNLTILKDMFDHKTFDLSDYDFVIAQEPCDATEHVLLACKAQNKPFFMSLCGVPHKKLSGEMPESYSDWYGYLLKESDGYAKLTWISFDPLSRTAILKSKTGF
;
A
#
# COMPACT_ATOMS: atom_id res chain seq x y z
N MET A 1 -30.11 -2.60 10.95
CA MET A 1 -29.19 -3.10 9.91
C MET A 1 -27.88 -3.39 10.62
N LEU A 2 -27.47 -4.65 10.69
CA LEU A 2 -26.22 -5.05 11.31
C LEU A 2 -25.12 -4.83 10.28
N ILE A 3 -24.16 -3.98 10.59
CA ILE A 3 -22.93 -3.85 9.80
C ILE A 3 -22.13 -5.12 10.07
N ARG A 4 -22.22 -6.09 9.17
CA ARG A 4 -21.62 -7.42 9.36
C ARG A 4 -20.23 -7.59 8.74
N ASN A 5 -19.69 -6.55 8.13
CA ASN A 5 -18.38 -6.61 7.48
C ASN A 5 -17.61 -5.31 7.59
N PHE A 6 -16.37 -5.41 8.02
CA PHE A 6 -15.39 -4.32 8.18
C PHE A 6 -15.20 -3.47 6.91
N SER A 7 -15.27 -4.08 5.73
CA SER A 7 -15.09 -3.38 4.46
C SER A 7 -16.25 -2.43 4.10
N THR A 8 -17.38 -2.51 4.81
CA THR A 8 -18.61 -1.79 4.45
C THR A 8 -18.93 -0.57 5.31
N TYR A 9 -18.25 -0.37 6.46
CA TYR A 9 -18.58 0.75 7.34
C TYR A 9 -18.34 2.12 6.70
N ARG A 10 -17.38 2.25 5.79
CA ARG A 10 -17.10 3.50 5.06
C ARG A 10 -18.20 3.93 4.09
N GLN A 11 -19.16 3.07 3.81
CA GLN A 11 -20.35 3.42 3.02
C GLN A 11 -21.37 4.25 3.85
N PHE A 12 -21.21 4.32 5.17
CA PHE A 12 -22.08 5.06 6.06
C PHE A 12 -21.42 6.37 6.50
N ASN A 13 -22.24 7.39 6.69
CA ASN A 13 -21.79 8.60 7.36
C ASN A 13 -21.69 8.32 8.88
N PRO A 14 -20.50 8.47 9.51
CA PRO A 14 -20.35 8.20 10.94
C PRO A 14 -21.28 9.04 11.82
N HIS A 15 -21.64 10.25 11.37
CA HIS A 15 -22.54 11.15 12.12
C HIS A 15 -24.01 10.71 12.09
N GLU A 16 -24.38 9.77 11.24
CA GLU A 16 -25.72 9.19 11.14
C GLU A 16 -25.87 7.92 11.98
N LEU A 17 -24.78 7.39 12.50
CA LEU A 17 -24.79 6.19 13.34
C LEU A 17 -25.08 6.53 14.81
N SER A 18 -25.88 5.69 15.46
CA SER A 18 -26.12 5.78 16.90
C SER A 18 -24.83 5.45 17.67
N LYS A 19 -24.72 6.00 18.90
CA LYS A 19 -23.60 5.71 19.81
C LYS A 19 -23.40 4.20 20.03
N LYS A 20 -24.49 3.42 20.05
CA LYS A 20 -24.44 1.98 20.19
C LYS A 20 -23.79 1.32 18.97
N GLN A 21 -24.20 1.69 17.76
CA GLN A 21 -23.62 1.16 16.52
C GLN A 21 -22.13 1.47 16.39
N LEU A 22 -21.72 2.71 16.76
CA LEU A 22 -20.31 3.11 16.80
C LEU A 22 -19.52 2.30 17.83
N SER A 23 -20.08 2.09 19.04
CA SER A 23 -19.44 1.28 20.08
C SER A 23 -19.30 -0.19 19.70
N ASP A 24 -20.29 -0.74 19.02
CA ASP A 24 -20.24 -2.13 18.56
C ASP A 24 -19.20 -2.30 17.44
N LEU A 25 -19.13 -1.38 16.49
CA LEU A 25 -18.05 -1.31 15.48
C LEU A 25 -16.67 -1.19 16.11
N GLU A 26 -16.51 -0.28 17.07
CA GLU A 26 -15.23 -0.10 17.77
C GLU A 26 -14.76 -1.37 18.48
N LYS A 27 -15.68 -2.14 19.10
CA LYS A 27 -15.35 -3.41 19.75
C LYS A 27 -14.93 -4.50 18.77
N GLU A 28 -15.55 -4.55 17.59
CA GLU A 28 -15.20 -5.51 16.54
C GLU A 28 -13.82 -5.22 15.94
N ILE A 29 -13.40 -3.93 15.94
CA ILE A 29 -12.14 -3.46 15.31
C ILE A 29 -10.96 -3.53 16.28
N LYS A 30 -11.21 -3.43 17.59
CA LYS A 30 -10.12 -3.52 18.57
C LYS A 30 -9.50 -4.91 18.55
N HIS A 31 -8.24 -4.96 18.14
CA HIS A 31 -7.43 -6.16 18.30
C HIS A 31 -7.40 -6.57 19.78
N PRO A 32 -7.47 -7.88 20.10
CA PRO A 32 -7.38 -8.35 21.49
C PRO A 32 -6.09 -7.91 22.20
N ASP A 33 -5.02 -7.64 21.47
CA ASP A 33 -3.80 -7.04 21.97
C ASP A 33 -3.91 -5.51 21.98
N LYS A 34 -4.09 -4.93 23.16
CA LYS A 34 -4.38 -3.50 23.35
C LYS A 34 -3.25 -2.56 22.94
N ASP A 35 -2.03 -3.08 22.75
CA ASP A 35 -0.83 -2.30 22.47
C ASP A 35 -0.52 -2.18 20.98
N VAL A 36 -1.25 -2.90 20.12
CA VAL A 36 -1.08 -2.83 18.66
C VAL A 36 -2.28 -2.11 18.06
N MET A 37 -2.05 -0.88 17.60
CA MET A 37 -3.02 -0.16 16.80
C MET A 37 -3.04 -0.78 15.39
N SER A 38 -4.00 -1.68 15.14
CA SER A 38 -4.15 -2.29 13.82
C SER A 38 -4.45 -1.25 12.75
N ASP A 39 -4.03 -1.51 11.51
CA ASP A 39 -4.33 -0.63 10.37
C ASP A 39 -5.83 -0.43 10.18
N GLN A 40 -6.62 -1.45 10.50
CA GLN A 40 -8.08 -1.38 10.50
C GLN A 40 -8.62 -0.38 11.52
N PHE A 41 -8.03 -0.32 12.71
CA PHE A 41 -8.43 0.63 13.73
C PHE A 41 -8.05 2.07 13.37
N LEU A 42 -6.87 2.29 12.80
CA LEU A 42 -6.47 3.58 12.24
C LEU A 42 -7.44 4.04 11.15
N ASP A 43 -7.81 3.15 10.25
CA ASP A 43 -8.76 3.44 9.18
C ASP A 43 -10.15 3.79 9.72
N PHE A 44 -10.59 3.11 10.76
CA PHE A 44 -11.82 3.44 11.48
C PHE A 44 -11.78 4.82 12.12
N LEU A 45 -10.67 5.20 12.77
CA LEU A 45 -10.51 6.53 13.36
C LEU A 45 -10.49 7.63 12.29
N LEU A 46 -9.88 7.37 11.14
CA LEU A 46 -9.92 8.30 9.99
C LEU A 46 -11.35 8.48 9.49
N TRP A 47 -12.08 7.37 9.33
CA TRP A 47 -13.49 7.42 8.93
C TRP A 47 -14.37 8.19 9.92
N LEU A 48 -14.21 7.96 11.23
CA LEU A 48 -14.95 8.72 12.26
C LEU A 48 -14.73 10.23 12.19
N LYS A 49 -13.58 10.66 11.68
CA LYS A 49 -13.22 12.07 11.46
C LYS A 49 -13.62 12.59 10.08
N GLY A 50 -14.30 11.79 9.24
CA GLY A 50 -14.64 12.14 7.87
C GLY A 50 -13.41 12.28 6.95
N LEU A 51 -12.31 11.61 7.29
CA LEU A 51 -11.06 11.65 6.55
C LEU A 51 -10.96 10.48 5.56
N PRO A 52 -10.19 10.63 4.48
CA PRO A 52 -9.88 9.54 3.55
C PRO A 52 -9.25 8.35 4.28
N SER A 53 -9.42 7.15 3.72
CA SER A 53 -8.70 5.96 4.17
C SER A 53 -7.18 6.13 4.04
N ARG A 54 -6.41 5.26 4.69
CA ARG A 54 -4.94 5.25 4.52
C ARG A 54 -4.56 5.01 3.06
N GLN A 55 -5.28 4.11 2.37
CA GLN A 55 -5.06 3.83 0.96
C GLN A 55 -5.38 5.04 0.07
N GLU A 56 -6.51 5.71 0.28
CA GLU A 56 -6.85 6.94 -0.43
C GLU A 56 -5.86 8.08 -0.13
N SER A 57 -5.43 8.21 1.11
CA SER A 57 -4.44 9.20 1.54
C SER A 57 -3.08 8.96 0.87
N PHE A 58 -2.64 7.69 0.81
CA PHE A 58 -1.42 7.31 0.11
C PHE A 58 -1.54 7.55 -1.40
N ALA A 59 -2.67 7.16 -2.02
CA ALA A 59 -2.94 7.42 -3.43
C ALA A 59 -2.87 8.91 -3.76
N ASN A 60 -3.51 9.76 -2.97
CA ASN A 60 -3.49 11.21 -3.13
C ASN A 60 -2.08 11.79 -2.98
N PHE A 61 -1.29 11.24 -2.05
CA PHE A 61 0.11 11.63 -1.91
C PHE A 61 0.92 11.25 -3.15
N VAL A 62 0.78 10.02 -3.64
CA VAL A 62 1.45 9.52 -4.85
C VAL A 62 1.07 10.36 -6.07
N LEU A 63 -0.21 10.66 -6.27
CA LEU A 63 -0.69 11.50 -7.37
C LEU A 63 -0.05 12.90 -7.38
N LYS A 64 0.07 13.54 -6.20
CA LYS A 64 0.75 14.84 -6.08
C LYS A 64 2.23 14.76 -6.46
N LYS A 65 2.85 13.61 -6.31
CA LYS A 65 4.25 13.38 -6.73
C LYS A 65 4.34 13.08 -8.22
N LEU A 66 3.51 12.17 -8.72
CA LEU A 66 3.46 11.80 -10.14
C LEU A 66 3.19 13.00 -11.05
N ALA A 67 2.33 13.93 -10.62
CA ALA A 67 2.03 15.16 -11.35
C ALA A 67 3.26 16.05 -11.65
N LYS A 68 4.37 15.82 -10.94
CA LYS A 68 5.64 16.54 -11.10
C LYS A 68 6.68 15.75 -11.92
N THR A 69 6.30 14.63 -12.48
CA THR A 69 7.16 13.73 -13.25
C THR A 69 6.59 13.51 -14.65
N PRO A 70 7.38 13.02 -15.60
CA PRO A 70 6.89 12.63 -16.92
C PRO A 70 6.24 11.23 -16.93
N TYR A 71 6.19 10.53 -15.80
CA TYR A 71 5.72 9.16 -15.72
C TYR A 71 4.25 9.02 -16.08
N LYS A 72 3.91 8.00 -16.89
CA LYS A 72 2.57 7.71 -17.37
C LYS A 72 2.15 6.27 -17.11
N LYS A 73 3.09 5.33 -17.21
CA LYS A 73 2.85 3.90 -17.06
C LYS A 73 3.32 3.43 -15.69
N ILE A 74 2.38 3.07 -14.85
CA ILE A 74 2.60 2.76 -13.43
C ILE A 74 2.32 1.28 -13.19
N LEU A 75 3.22 0.60 -12.49
CA LEU A 75 2.97 -0.72 -11.94
C LEU A 75 2.67 -0.61 -10.44
N GLU A 76 1.54 -1.11 -10.00
CA GLU A 76 1.28 -1.38 -8.58
C GLU A 76 1.53 -2.86 -8.28
N VAL A 77 2.36 -3.14 -7.26
CA VAL A 77 2.58 -4.49 -6.74
C VAL A 77 1.94 -4.61 -5.35
N GLY A 78 1.08 -5.62 -5.18
CA GLY A 78 0.38 -5.84 -3.92
C GLY A 78 -0.85 -4.95 -3.77
N GLY A 79 -1.70 -4.87 -4.80
CA GLY A 79 -2.92 -4.05 -4.78
C GLY A 79 -4.03 -4.54 -3.85
N GLY A 80 -3.88 -5.74 -3.29
CA GLY A 80 -4.88 -6.37 -2.43
C GLY A 80 -6.16 -6.73 -3.20
N ARG A 81 -7.22 -7.09 -2.46
CA ARG A 81 -8.48 -7.58 -3.06
C ARG A 81 -9.17 -6.57 -3.96
N THR A 82 -9.07 -5.30 -3.64
CA THR A 82 -9.89 -4.23 -4.22
C THR A 82 -9.10 -3.24 -5.08
N ALA A 83 -7.79 -3.35 -5.18
CA ALA A 83 -6.89 -2.51 -5.98
C ALA A 83 -7.20 -0.99 -5.86
N ILE A 84 -7.48 -0.50 -4.64
CA ILE A 84 -7.95 0.88 -4.40
C ILE A 84 -6.95 1.90 -4.94
N LEU A 85 -5.68 1.71 -4.65
CA LEU A 85 -4.60 2.62 -5.08
C LEU A 85 -4.54 2.69 -6.61
N SER A 86 -4.49 1.55 -7.30
CA SER A 86 -4.50 1.47 -8.77
C SER A 86 -5.72 2.16 -9.38
N ARG A 87 -6.90 1.90 -8.81
CA ARG A 87 -8.17 2.49 -9.29
C ARG A 87 -8.17 4.02 -9.20
N ILE A 88 -7.65 4.57 -8.11
CA ILE A 88 -7.57 6.03 -7.92
C ILE A 88 -6.58 6.63 -8.92
N ILE A 89 -5.42 5.99 -9.12
CA ILE A 89 -4.38 6.48 -10.02
C ILE A 89 -4.84 6.37 -11.49
N ALA A 90 -5.48 5.26 -11.88
CA ALA A 90 -6.02 5.09 -13.22
C ALA A 90 -7.12 6.13 -13.53
N LYS A 91 -8.04 6.38 -12.60
CA LYS A 91 -9.06 7.44 -12.74
C LYS A 91 -8.47 8.85 -12.88
N ALA A 92 -7.26 9.06 -12.40
CA ALA A 92 -6.52 10.31 -12.60
C ALA A 92 -5.82 10.41 -13.97
N GLY A 93 -5.99 9.41 -14.85
CA GLY A 93 -5.51 9.41 -16.23
C GLY A 93 -4.13 8.79 -16.44
N TYR A 94 -3.62 8.02 -15.48
CA TYR A 94 -2.41 7.21 -15.63
C TYR A 94 -2.78 5.82 -16.16
N GLU A 95 -1.90 5.23 -16.95
CA GLU A 95 -1.98 3.83 -17.38
C GLU A 95 -1.42 2.97 -16.24
N VAL A 96 -2.25 2.15 -15.62
CA VAL A 96 -1.90 1.39 -14.42
C VAL A 96 -2.05 -0.10 -14.66
N THR A 97 -1.02 -0.85 -14.32
CA THR A 97 -1.11 -2.30 -14.16
C THR A 97 -1.02 -2.61 -12.67
N CYS A 98 -1.97 -3.39 -12.16
CA CYS A 98 -1.99 -3.87 -10.77
C CYS A 98 -1.75 -5.38 -10.76
N ILE A 99 -0.74 -5.84 -10.03
CA ILE A 99 -0.46 -7.27 -9.85
C ILE A 99 -0.63 -7.68 -8.40
N ASP A 100 -1.49 -8.68 -8.17
CA ASP A 100 -1.67 -9.33 -6.87
C ASP A 100 -2.39 -10.68 -7.05
N THR A 101 -2.06 -11.66 -6.21
CA THR A 101 -2.68 -13.00 -6.26
C THR A 101 -4.11 -13.03 -5.75
N ILE A 102 -4.51 -12.07 -4.91
CA ILE A 102 -5.79 -12.07 -4.19
C ILE A 102 -6.82 -11.07 -4.74
N ILE A 103 -6.58 -10.45 -5.88
CA ILE A 103 -7.56 -9.54 -6.49
C ILE A 103 -8.83 -10.34 -6.84
N GLU A 104 -9.97 -9.91 -6.30
CA GLU A 104 -11.25 -10.62 -6.43
C GLU A 104 -12.22 -9.90 -7.38
N GLU A 105 -12.07 -8.60 -7.56
CA GLU A 105 -13.00 -7.77 -8.32
C GLU A 105 -12.50 -7.54 -9.75
N GLU A 106 -13.44 -7.52 -10.70
CA GLU A 106 -13.23 -6.97 -12.03
C GLU A 106 -13.59 -5.48 -12.01
N PHE A 107 -12.76 -4.66 -12.64
CA PHE A 107 -12.94 -3.21 -12.67
C PHE A 107 -13.06 -2.71 -14.10
N GLU A 108 -14.17 -2.08 -14.42
CA GLU A 108 -14.37 -1.38 -15.69
C GLU A 108 -13.75 0.02 -15.60
N ILE A 109 -12.43 0.10 -15.74
CA ILE A 109 -11.65 1.35 -15.77
C ILE A 109 -10.68 1.25 -16.94
N ASP A 110 -10.85 2.09 -17.95
CA ASP A 110 -10.15 2.01 -19.25
C ASP A 110 -8.62 1.92 -19.15
N ASN A 111 -8.03 2.60 -18.16
CA ASN A 111 -6.57 2.68 -18.01
C ASN A 111 -6.03 1.71 -16.94
N LEU A 112 -6.81 0.72 -16.50
CA LEU A 112 -6.44 -0.22 -15.47
C LEU A 112 -6.37 -1.65 -16.03
N THR A 113 -5.20 -2.25 -15.93
CA THR A 113 -4.97 -3.67 -16.21
C THR A 113 -4.77 -4.41 -14.90
N ILE A 114 -5.48 -5.52 -14.71
CA ILE A 114 -5.34 -6.39 -13.54
C ILE A 114 -4.61 -7.67 -13.95
N LEU A 115 -3.54 -7.96 -13.23
CA LEU A 115 -2.81 -9.22 -13.33
C LEU A 115 -2.99 -10.00 -12.02
N LYS A 116 -3.77 -11.07 -12.07
CA LYS A 116 -3.96 -11.96 -10.93
C LYS A 116 -2.84 -13.00 -10.89
N ASP A 117 -1.66 -12.56 -10.49
CA ASP A 117 -0.45 -13.37 -10.50
C ASP A 117 0.49 -12.97 -9.35
N MET A 118 1.50 -13.79 -9.12
CA MET A 118 2.56 -13.52 -8.15
C MET A 118 3.66 -12.67 -8.81
N PHE A 119 4.04 -11.60 -8.15
CA PHE A 119 5.17 -10.78 -8.59
C PHE A 119 6.50 -11.44 -8.20
N ASP A 120 7.28 -11.83 -9.18
CA ASP A 120 8.63 -12.39 -8.98
C ASP A 120 9.70 -11.51 -9.63
N HIS A 121 10.65 -11.02 -8.83
CA HIS A 121 11.75 -10.15 -9.25
C HIS A 121 12.67 -10.75 -10.32
N LYS A 122 12.69 -12.09 -10.46
CA LYS A 122 13.56 -12.79 -11.43
C LYS A 122 12.95 -12.88 -12.81
N THR A 123 11.64 -12.88 -12.90
CA THR A 123 10.91 -13.16 -14.14
C THR A 123 10.08 -12.00 -14.65
N PHE A 124 9.72 -11.05 -13.78
CA PHE A 124 8.87 -9.94 -14.16
C PHE A 124 9.67 -8.82 -14.84
N ASP A 125 9.31 -8.51 -16.07
CA ASP A 125 9.92 -7.43 -16.85
C ASP A 125 9.26 -6.09 -16.51
N LEU A 126 10.07 -5.13 -16.08
CA LEU A 126 9.64 -3.76 -15.77
C LEU A 126 9.85 -2.78 -16.94
N SER A 127 10.33 -3.23 -18.10
CA SER A 127 10.73 -2.35 -19.23
C SER A 127 9.60 -1.41 -19.66
N ASP A 128 8.35 -1.90 -19.67
CA ASP A 128 7.16 -1.16 -20.10
C ASP A 128 6.64 -0.15 -19.08
N TYR A 129 7.16 -0.12 -17.86
CA TYR A 129 6.70 0.77 -16.81
C TYR A 129 7.67 1.90 -16.55
N ASP A 130 7.14 3.10 -16.30
CA ASP A 130 7.94 4.27 -15.92
C ASP A 130 8.26 4.27 -14.43
N PHE A 131 7.33 3.74 -13.62
CA PHE A 131 7.39 3.84 -12.17
C PHE A 131 6.69 2.67 -11.48
N VAL A 132 7.25 2.21 -10.36
CA VAL A 132 6.66 1.16 -9.54
C VAL A 132 6.18 1.72 -8.21
N ILE A 133 4.96 1.38 -7.82
CA ILE A 133 4.39 1.72 -6.52
C ILE A 133 3.97 0.46 -5.79
N ALA A 134 4.02 0.51 -4.47
CA ALA A 134 3.48 -0.55 -3.63
C ALA A 134 3.03 0.03 -2.29
N GLN A 135 1.88 -0.39 -1.81
CA GLN A 135 1.41 -0.05 -0.49
C GLN A 135 1.33 -1.30 0.36
N GLU A 136 2.28 -1.43 1.29
CA GLU A 136 2.34 -2.56 2.23
C GLU A 136 2.28 -3.92 1.50
N PRO A 137 3.17 -4.17 0.51
CA PRO A 137 3.07 -5.33 -0.37
C PRO A 137 3.47 -6.63 0.32
N CYS A 138 3.63 -6.62 1.65
CA CYS A 138 3.90 -7.80 2.48
C CYS A 138 5.08 -8.63 1.96
N ASP A 139 4.83 -9.88 1.58
CA ASP A 139 5.87 -10.81 1.10
C ASP A 139 6.50 -10.37 -0.24
N ALA A 140 5.83 -9.50 -1.01
CA ALA A 140 6.39 -8.96 -2.23
C ALA A 140 7.39 -7.79 -2.01
N THR A 141 7.57 -7.30 -0.77
CA THR A 141 8.43 -6.14 -0.46
C THR A 141 9.84 -6.29 -1.01
N GLU A 142 10.49 -7.42 -0.72
CA GLU A 142 11.86 -7.68 -1.17
C GLU A 142 11.92 -7.90 -2.69
N HIS A 143 10.93 -8.58 -3.28
CA HIS A 143 10.82 -8.74 -4.71
C HIS A 143 10.73 -7.38 -5.45
N VAL A 144 9.92 -6.44 -4.96
CA VAL A 144 9.82 -5.10 -5.55
C VAL A 144 11.16 -4.38 -5.51
N LEU A 145 11.84 -4.39 -4.36
CA LEU A 145 13.15 -3.76 -4.21
C LEU A 145 14.16 -4.34 -5.20
N LEU A 146 14.27 -5.66 -5.27
CA LEU A 146 15.27 -6.35 -6.11
C LEU A 146 14.98 -6.17 -7.61
N ALA A 147 13.71 -6.26 -8.03
CA ALA A 147 13.33 -6.03 -9.42
C ALA A 147 13.65 -4.60 -9.86
N CYS A 148 13.28 -3.61 -9.05
CA CYS A 148 13.52 -2.21 -9.36
C CYS A 148 15.02 -1.87 -9.38
N LYS A 149 15.81 -2.44 -8.46
CA LYS A 149 17.26 -2.28 -8.44
C LYS A 149 17.88 -2.89 -9.69
N ALA A 150 17.55 -4.15 -10.02
CA ALA A 150 18.14 -4.87 -11.15
C ALA A 150 17.85 -4.20 -12.51
N GLN A 151 16.65 -3.63 -12.66
CA GLN A 151 16.19 -3.01 -13.90
C GLN A 151 16.26 -1.47 -13.88
N ASN A 152 16.87 -0.90 -12.82
CA ASN A 152 17.02 0.55 -12.62
C ASN A 152 15.70 1.33 -12.75
N LYS A 153 14.61 0.79 -12.19
CA LYS A 153 13.27 1.41 -12.23
C LYS A 153 12.99 2.20 -10.96
N PRO A 154 12.61 3.47 -11.07
CA PRO A 154 12.23 4.24 -9.89
C PRO A 154 11.00 3.65 -9.21
N PHE A 155 11.01 3.66 -7.87
CA PHE A 155 9.90 3.13 -7.09
C PHE A 155 9.61 3.93 -5.82
N PHE A 156 8.40 3.74 -5.31
CA PHE A 156 7.94 4.30 -4.05
C PHE A 156 7.05 3.29 -3.32
N MET A 157 7.49 2.83 -2.16
CA MET A 157 6.83 1.75 -1.44
C MET A 157 6.64 2.12 0.02
N SER A 158 5.40 2.07 0.53
CA SER A 158 5.16 2.07 1.96
C SER A 158 5.42 0.68 2.53
N LEU A 159 6.13 0.64 3.64
CA LEU A 159 6.45 -0.61 4.31
C LEU A 159 5.35 -0.99 5.29
N CYS A 160 5.06 -2.28 5.36
CA CYS A 160 4.12 -2.84 6.32
C CYS A 160 4.59 -2.60 7.77
N GLY A 161 3.63 -2.45 8.66
CA GLY A 161 3.87 -2.30 10.09
C GLY A 161 4.32 -3.59 10.80
N VAL A 162 4.72 -4.64 10.07
CA VAL A 162 5.32 -5.88 10.60
C VAL A 162 6.48 -6.34 9.71
N PRO A 163 7.53 -6.95 10.29
CA PRO A 163 8.59 -7.57 9.50
C PRO A 163 8.04 -8.75 8.68
N HIS A 164 8.58 -8.94 7.49
CA HIS A 164 8.25 -10.07 6.63
C HIS A 164 9.43 -11.02 6.49
N LYS A 165 9.11 -12.27 6.14
CA LYS A 165 10.12 -13.29 5.89
C LYS A 165 10.99 -12.88 4.72
N LYS A 166 12.31 -12.91 4.89
CA LYS A 166 13.28 -12.66 3.81
C LYS A 166 13.19 -13.76 2.75
N LEU A 167 13.60 -13.47 1.53
CA LEU A 167 13.70 -14.48 0.47
C LEU A 167 14.69 -15.61 0.81
N SER A 168 15.65 -15.35 1.71
CA SER A 168 16.52 -16.38 2.29
C SER A 168 15.79 -17.38 3.20
N GLY A 169 14.54 -17.09 3.59
CA GLY A 169 13.76 -17.88 4.52
C GLY A 169 13.89 -17.47 5.98
N GLU A 170 14.75 -16.50 6.32
CA GLU A 170 14.96 -15.98 7.66
C GLU A 170 13.87 -14.97 8.06
N MET A 171 13.41 -14.99 9.30
CA MET A 171 12.48 -14.00 9.85
C MET A 171 13.27 -12.93 10.61
N PRO A 172 13.14 -11.64 10.29
CA PRO A 172 13.77 -10.57 11.06
C PRO A 172 13.23 -10.51 12.50
N GLU A 173 14.07 -10.19 13.46
CA GLU A 173 13.68 -10.11 14.88
C GLU A 173 12.90 -8.83 15.21
N SER A 174 13.11 -7.77 14.42
CA SER A 174 12.51 -6.46 14.64
C SER A 174 12.29 -5.68 13.35
N TYR A 175 11.55 -4.58 13.44
CA TYR A 175 11.44 -3.60 12.33
C TYR A 175 12.79 -3.02 11.92
N SER A 176 13.65 -2.76 12.91
CA SER A 176 14.98 -2.22 12.67
C SER A 176 15.82 -3.15 11.83
N ASP A 177 15.76 -4.46 12.15
CA ASP A 177 16.47 -5.50 11.39
C ASP A 177 15.90 -5.64 9.98
N TRP A 178 14.57 -5.60 9.84
CA TRP A 178 13.91 -5.64 8.54
C TRP A 178 14.31 -4.47 7.67
N TYR A 179 14.23 -3.24 8.20
CA TYR A 179 14.58 -2.04 7.45
C TYR A 179 16.08 -1.97 7.14
N GLY A 180 16.92 -2.38 8.09
CA GLY A 180 18.37 -2.48 7.91
C GLY A 180 18.73 -3.48 6.83
N TYR A 181 18.06 -4.63 6.82
CA TYR A 181 18.20 -5.64 5.77
C TYR A 181 17.83 -5.09 4.39
N LEU A 182 16.63 -4.50 4.23
CA LEU A 182 16.19 -3.93 2.95
C LEU A 182 17.15 -2.84 2.43
N LEU A 183 17.66 -1.99 3.32
CA LEU A 183 18.64 -0.97 2.94
C LEU A 183 19.96 -1.59 2.49
N LYS A 184 20.42 -2.66 3.15
CA LYS A 184 21.62 -3.41 2.74
C LYS A 184 21.43 -4.06 1.37
N GLU A 185 20.30 -4.75 1.16
CA GLU A 185 19.98 -5.38 -0.13
C GLU A 185 19.82 -4.35 -1.27
N SER A 186 19.41 -3.12 -0.92
CA SER A 186 19.34 -2.04 -1.91
C SER A 186 20.68 -1.61 -2.44
N ASP A 187 21.79 -1.88 -1.74
CA ASP A 187 23.15 -1.50 -2.13
C ASP A 187 23.27 -0.05 -2.58
N GLY A 188 22.66 0.82 -1.80
CA GLY A 188 22.64 2.25 -2.08
C GLY A 188 21.66 2.73 -3.15
N TYR A 189 20.91 1.84 -3.80
CA TYR A 189 19.88 2.18 -4.78
C TYR A 189 18.66 2.88 -4.14
N ALA A 190 18.27 2.47 -2.94
CA ALA A 190 17.14 3.01 -2.22
C ALA A 190 17.54 3.81 -0.98
N LYS A 191 16.57 4.53 -0.45
CA LYS A 191 16.62 5.20 0.85
C LYS A 191 15.33 5.00 1.62
N LEU A 192 15.44 4.93 2.94
CA LEU A 192 14.31 4.92 3.86
C LEU A 192 13.99 6.35 4.33
N THR A 193 12.72 6.67 4.42
CA THR A 193 12.24 7.93 4.98
C THR A 193 10.91 7.72 5.69
N TRP A 194 10.53 8.65 6.57
CA TRP A 194 9.26 8.61 7.26
C TRP A 194 8.37 9.72 6.75
N ILE A 195 7.15 9.39 6.30
CA ILE A 195 6.19 10.33 5.74
C ILE A 195 4.86 10.17 6.47
N SER A 196 4.23 11.32 6.78
CA SER A 196 2.83 11.36 7.20
C SER A 196 2.00 11.77 5.98
N PHE A 197 1.20 10.86 5.43
CA PHE A 197 0.22 11.18 4.39
C PHE A 197 -1.20 11.18 4.92
N ASP A 198 -1.40 10.74 6.15
CA ASP A 198 -2.59 10.93 6.95
C ASP A 198 -2.22 11.60 8.30
N PRO A 199 -3.19 12.22 9.01
CA PRO A 199 -2.91 12.96 10.23
C PRO A 199 -2.67 12.08 11.48
N LEU A 200 -2.88 10.77 11.38
CA LEU A 200 -2.83 9.84 12.51
C LEU A 200 -1.58 8.98 12.54
N SER A 201 -0.89 8.84 11.41
CA SER A 201 0.23 7.92 11.31
C SER A 201 1.46 8.52 10.61
N ARG A 202 2.61 7.92 10.90
CA ARG A 202 3.84 8.06 10.12
C ARG A 202 4.20 6.69 9.56
N THR A 203 4.45 6.65 8.27
CA THR A 203 4.74 5.41 7.57
C THR A 203 6.19 5.42 7.09
N ALA A 204 6.86 4.29 7.25
CA ALA A 204 8.18 4.05 6.67
C ALA A 204 8.04 3.89 5.15
N ILE A 205 8.77 4.69 4.41
CA ILE A 205 8.79 4.65 2.95
C ILE A 205 10.17 4.25 2.47
N LEU A 206 10.25 3.15 1.76
CA LEU A 206 11.41 2.76 0.99
C LEU A 206 11.22 3.24 -0.44
N LYS A 207 12.18 3.99 -0.96
CA LYS A 207 12.11 4.53 -2.32
C LYS A 207 13.47 4.59 -2.99
N SER A 208 13.47 4.56 -4.33
CA SER A 208 14.68 4.83 -5.10
C SER A 208 15.24 6.23 -4.79
N LYS A 209 16.54 6.40 -4.93
CA LYS A 209 17.18 7.72 -4.80
C LYS A 209 16.83 8.64 -5.97
N THR A 210 16.54 8.04 -7.12
CA THR A 210 16.05 8.69 -8.33
C THR A 210 14.53 8.56 -8.41
N GLY A 211 13.82 9.56 -8.90
CA GLY A 211 12.39 9.48 -9.20
C GLY A 211 11.51 10.46 -8.42
N PHE A 212 11.54 10.48 -7.10
CA PHE A 212 10.72 11.40 -6.29
C PHE A 212 11.56 12.19 -5.30
#